data_2d246aa0858742dc4e5e30091cd10fc4
#
_entry.id   2d246aa0858742dc4e5e30091cd10fc4
#
_cell.length_a   1.000
_cell.length_b   1.000
_cell.length_c   1.000
_cell.angle_alpha   90.00
_cell.angle_beta   90.00
_cell.angle_gamma   90.00
#
_symmetry.space_group_name_H-M   'P 1'
#
loop_
_entity.id
_entity.type
_entity.pdbx_description
1 polymer ?
#
loop_
_entity_poly.entity_id
_entity_poly.type
_entity_poly.pdbx_seq_one_letter_code
_entity_poly.pdbx_strand_id
1 'polypeptide(L)'
;LHSGMDFYRNRIWAAEYETGVNQVSFTLESPDGDQGYPGNASICVTYTLTDENEVKIHYEGICDQDTIFNMTNHAYFNLAGHESGPALSQMVYIDSDAITAVDKVLIPTGEIRKVMGTPMDFSDFKPIGRDIEADYDQLKLGGGYDHNWILNHESGVFSLAAAAIDEESGRKMEVYTDLPGVQFYTGNFLDGQVPGKGGVKYVRRQRSEERRVGKEC
;
A
#
# COMPACT_ATOMS: atom_id res chain seq x y z
N LEU A 1 1.32 -5.89 -13.45
CA LEU A 1 1.24 -5.23 -12.17
C LEU A 1 1.64 -3.76 -12.31
N HIS A 2 0.93 -2.87 -11.65
CA HIS A 2 1.25 -1.43 -11.57
C HIS A 2 1.25 -0.69 -12.92
N SER A 3 0.12 -0.73 -13.64
CA SER A 3 -0.14 0.02 -14.89
C SER A 3 0.60 -0.41 -16.15
N GLY A 4 0.70 -1.69 -16.45
CA GLY A 4 1.18 -2.18 -17.74
C GLY A 4 2.69 -2.06 -17.96
N MET A 5 3.13 -1.89 -19.23
CA MET A 5 4.56 -1.93 -19.59
C MET A 5 5.26 -0.58 -19.49
N ASP A 6 4.53 0.52 -19.71
CA ASP A 6 5.02 1.91 -19.54
C ASP A 6 4.38 2.53 -18.29
N PHE A 7 4.91 2.19 -17.15
CA PHE A 7 4.35 2.55 -15.84
C PHE A 7 4.16 4.08 -15.68
N TYR A 8 3.04 4.49 -15.12
CA TYR A 8 2.77 5.89 -14.78
C TYR A 8 3.85 6.50 -13.87
N ARG A 9 4.48 5.70 -13.00
CA ARG A 9 5.61 6.13 -12.16
C ARG A 9 6.86 6.56 -12.93
N ASN A 10 6.99 6.15 -14.19
CA ASN A 10 8.15 6.49 -15.05
C ASN A 10 7.88 7.73 -15.92
N ARG A 11 6.65 8.25 -15.91
CA ARG A 11 6.25 9.40 -16.71
C ARG A 11 6.45 10.70 -15.96
N ILE A 12 6.52 11.79 -16.71
CA ILE A 12 6.57 13.13 -16.16
C ILE A 12 5.14 13.60 -15.91
N TRP A 13 4.84 13.93 -14.66
CA TRP A 13 3.59 14.49 -14.24
C TRP A 13 3.68 16.03 -14.21
N ALA A 14 2.63 16.72 -14.62
CA ALA A 14 2.51 18.15 -14.37
C ALA A 14 2.31 18.38 -12.86
N ALA A 15 3.08 19.29 -12.27
CA ALA A 15 3.02 19.57 -10.84
C ALA A 15 2.52 21.00 -10.61
N GLU A 16 1.54 21.12 -9.73
CA GLU A 16 1.00 22.39 -9.26
C GLU A 16 1.07 22.46 -7.75
N TYR A 17 1.43 23.62 -7.21
CA TYR A 17 1.45 23.86 -5.77
C TYR A 17 0.84 25.22 -5.47
N GLU A 18 0.17 25.32 -4.32
CA GLU A 18 -0.42 26.56 -3.84
C GLU A 18 0.46 27.18 -2.74
N THR A 19 0.81 28.45 -2.91
CA THR A 19 1.64 29.16 -1.94
C THR A 19 0.85 29.40 -0.64
N GLY A 20 1.42 28.97 0.48
CA GLY A 20 0.82 29.10 1.82
C GLY A 20 -0.02 27.91 2.26
N VAL A 21 -0.14 26.87 1.43
CA VAL A 21 -0.75 25.58 1.76
C VAL A 21 0.31 24.49 1.57
N ASN A 22 0.46 23.59 2.54
CA ASN A 22 1.38 22.45 2.41
C ASN A 22 0.78 21.37 1.51
N GLN A 23 0.56 21.71 0.24
CA GLN A 23 -0.11 20.86 -0.74
C GLN A 23 0.60 20.91 -2.08
N VAL A 24 0.64 19.77 -2.75
CA VAL A 24 1.07 19.63 -4.15
C VAL A 24 0.15 18.67 -4.88
N SER A 25 -0.25 19.02 -6.10
CA SER A 25 -1.03 18.17 -6.99
C SER A 25 -0.20 17.77 -8.20
N PHE A 26 -0.34 16.53 -8.62
CA PHE A 26 0.30 15.96 -9.79
C PHE A 26 -0.76 15.47 -10.77
N THR A 27 -0.71 15.91 -12.01
CA THR A 27 -1.66 15.52 -13.07
C THR A 27 -0.95 14.77 -14.19
N LEU A 28 -1.57 13.70 -14.67
CA LEU A 28 -1.13 12.89 -15.80
C LEU A 28 -2.28 12.71 -16.79
N GLU A 29 -2.02 12.97 -18.05
CA GLU A 29 -2.92 12.63 -19.16
C GLU A 29 -2.54 11.27 -19.74
N SER A 30 -3.54 10.37 -19.86
CA SER A 30 -3.40 9.02 -20.41
C SER A 30 -4.35 8.88 -21.59
N PRO A 31 -3.84 8.77 -22.85
CA PRO A 31 -4.69 8.72 -24.04
C PRO A 31 -5.44 7.38 -24.16
N ASP A 32 -6.50 7.35 -24.94
CA ASP A 32 -7.26 6.12 -25.24
C ASP A 32 -6.35 4.98 -25.71
N GLY A 33 -6.56 3.79 -25.10
CA GLY A 33 -5.76 2.59 -25.37
C GLY A 33 -4.41 2.55 -24.65
N ASP A 34 -4.03 3.58 -23.90
CA ASP A 34 -2.80 3.60 -23.12
C ASP A 34 -2.77 2.44 -22.10
N GLN A 35 -1.71 1.64 -22.13
CA GLN A 35 -1.53 0.41 -21.35
C GLN A 35 -2.68 -0.61 -21.49
N GLY A 36 -3.51 -0.47 -22.54
CA GLY A 36 -4.68 -1.30 -22.80
C GLY A 36 -5.97 -0.81 -22.12
N TYR A 37 -5.93 0.33 -21.43
CA TYR A 37 -7.12 0.93 -20.81
C TYR A 37 -7.89 1.78 -21.83
N PRO A 38 -9.23 1.67 -21.89
CA PRO A 38 -10.05 2.48 -22.78
C PRO A 38 -10.22 3.90 -22.27
N GLY A 39 -10.37 4.84 -23.19
CA GLY A 39 -10.68 6.23 -22.96
C GLY A 39 -9.50 7.15 -22.71
N ASN A 40 -9.73 8.44 -22.97
CA ASN A 40 -8.79 9.49 -22.61
C ASN A 40 -9.00 9.85 -21.15
N ALA A 41 -8.01 9.58 -20.30
CA ALA A 41 -8.10 9.79 -18.87
C ALA A 41 -7.19 10.91 -18.40
N SER A 42 -7.70 11.76 -17.51
CA SER A 42 -6.93 12.71 -16.72
C SER A 42 -6.91 12.23 -15.26
N ILE A 43 -5.73 12.05 -14.70
CA ILE A 43 -5.53 11.52 -13.36
C ILE A 43 -4.80 12.57 -12.52
N CYS A 44 -5.40 12.97 -11.40
CA CYS A 44 -4.79 13.90 -10.45
C CYS A 44 -4.55 13.21 -9.10
N VAL A 45 -3.36 13.43 -8.54
CA VAL A 45 -3.00 12.98 -7.17
C VAL A 45 -2.56 14.18 -6.36
N THR A 46 -3.26 14.46 -5.27
CA THR A 46 -2.97 15.57 -4.38
C THR A 46 -2.43 15.09 -3.04
N TYR A 47 -1.26 15.57 -2.66
CA TYR A 47 -0.65 15.34 -1.36
C TYR A 47 -0.79 16.59 -0.51
N THR A 48 -1.29 16.43 0.70
CA THR A 48 -1.39 17.51 1.70
C THR A 48 -0.74 17.05 3.01
N LEU A 49 0.18 17.85 3.54
CA LEU A 49 0.72 17.67 4.88
C LEU A 49 0.02 18.67 5.82
N THR A 50 -0.66 18.15 6.84
CA THR A 50 -1.42 18.98 7.79
C THR A 50 -0.58 19.33 9.03
N ASP A 51 -1.05 20.32 9.79
CA ASP A 51 -0.44 20.72 11.08
C ASP A 51 -0.67 19.66 12.18
N GLU A 52 -1.59 18.71 11.96
CA GLU A 52 -1.88 17.55 12.83
C GLU A 52 -1.00 16.34 12.53
N ASN A 53 0.07 16.49 11.74
CA ASN A 53 0.98 15.43 11.30
C ASN A 53 0.29 14.35 10.43
N GLU A 54 -0.70 14.73 9.63
CA GLU A 54 -1.33 13.84 8.66
C GLU A 54 -0.76 14.07 7.26
N VAL A 55 -0.55 12.99 6.53
CA VAL A 55 -0.33 13.01 5.08
C VAL A 55 -1.62 12.56 4.41
N LYS A 56 -2.35 13.50 3.81
CA LYS A 56 -3.55 13.20 3.02
C LYS A 56 -3.15 12.96 1.56
N ILE A 57 -3.66 11.89 0.97
CA ILE A 57 -3.44 11.55 -0.44
C ILE A 57 -4.81 11.41 -1.07
N HIS A 58 -5.14 12.31 -1.97
CA HIS A 58 -6.41 12.32 -2.67
C HIS A 58 -6.19 12.00 -4.16
N TYR A 59 -7.02 11.10 -4.70
CA TYR A 59 -6.98 10.69 -6.10
C TYR A 59 -8.25 11.09 -6.79
N GLU A 60 -8.12 11.72 -7.96
CA GLU A 60 -9.21 12.04 -8.87
C GLU A 60 -8.90 11.47 -10.24
N GLY A 61 -9.87 10.85 -10.85
CA GLY A 61 -9.75 10.31 -12.21
C GLY A 61 -11.00 10.65 -13.01
N ILE A 62 -10.82 11.24 -14.19
CA ILE A 62 -11.87 11.54 -15.15
C ILE A 62 -11.51 10.84 -16.47
N CYS A 63 -12.48 10.18 -17.08
CA CYS A 63 -12.32 9.52 -18.38
C CYS A 63 -13.52 9.77 -19.27
N ASP A 64 -13.31 9.84 -20.57
CA ASP A 64 -14.38 10.03 -21.56
C ASP A 64 -15.07 8.71 -21.97
N GLN A 65 -14.62 7.57 -21.44
CA GLN A 65 -15.20 6.25 -21.63
C GLN A 65 -15.21 5.46 -20.31
N ASP A 66 -15.95 4.38 -20.25
CA ASP A 66 -15.90 3.44 -19.12
C ASP A 66 -14.49 2.82 -19.04
N THR A 67 -13.83 2.98 -17.89
CA THR A 67 -12.48 2.51 -17.66
C THR A 67 -12.27 2.13 -16.20
N ILE A 68 -11.09 1.64 -15.86
CA ILE A 68 -10.73 1.20 -14.51
C ILE A 68 -9.73 2.18 -13.91
N PHE A 69 -10.04 2.72 -12.73
CA PHE A 69 -9.11 3.44 -11.87
C PHE A 69 -8.84 2.65 -10.59
N ASN A 70 -7.58 2.31 -10.35
CA ASN A 70 -7.14 1.68 -9.10
C ASN A 70 -5.78 2.26 -8.71
N MET A 71 -5.80 3.50 -8.23
CA MET A 71 -4.59 4.24 -7.87
C MET A 71 -4.14 3.88 -6.45
N THR A 72 -2.83 3.85 -6.24
CA THR A 72 -2.24 3.58 -4.92
C THR A 72 -0.99 4.42 -4.69
N ASN A 73 -0.61 4.57 -3.42
CA ASN A 73 0.71 5.06 -3.02
C ASN A 73 1.59 3.88 -2.65
N HIS A 74 2.84 3.90 -3.09
CA HIS A 74 3.80 2.81 -2.88
C HIS A 74 4.93 3.23 -1.92
N ALA A 75 4.64 4.00 -0.88
CA ALA A 75 5.62 4.37 0.12
C ALA A 75 5.94 3.22 1.06
N TYR A 76 7.22 3.06 1.38
CA TYR A 76 7.69 2.09 2.37
C TYR A 76 7.93 2.79 3.70
N PHE A 77 7.40 2.22 4.78
CA PHE A 77 7.52 2.76 6.13
C PHE A 77 8.42 1.89 7.01
N ASN A 78 9.16 2.53 7.89
CA ASN A 78 9.81 1.92 9.04
C ASN A 78 9.77 2.94 10.18
N LEU A 79 8.94 2.69 11.18
CA LEU A 79 8.70 3.63 12.28
C LEU A 79 9.91 3.81 13.19
N ALA A 80 10.82 2.85 13.24
CA ALA A 80 12.10 2.99 13.92
C ALA A 80 13.09 3.92 13.18
N GLY A 81 12.82 4.18 11.88
CA GLY A 81 13.66 4.98 11.00
C GLY A 81 14.21 4.18 9.81
N HIS A 82 14.61 4.85 8.75
CA HIS A 82 14.98 4.18 7.49
C HIS A 82 16.30 3.39 7.57
N GLU A 83 17.13 3.63 8.57
CA GLU A 83 18.42 2.94 8.80
C GLU A 83 18.35 1.89 9.92
N SER A 84 17.24 1.74 10.61
CA SER A 84 17.12 0.98 11.85
C SER A 84 17.13 -0.54 11.71
N GLY A 85 17.19 -1.08 10.48
CA GLY A 85 17.16 -2.52 10.25
C GLY A 85 15.73 -3.06 10.03
N PRO A 86 15.47 -4.36 10.31
CA PRO A 86 14.18 -4.99 10.04
C PRO A 86 13.03 -4.40 10.84
N ALA A 87 11.85 -4.24 10.20
CA ALA A 87 10.62 -3.76 10.83
C ALA A 87 9.84 -4.88 11.57
N LEU A 88 10.45 -6.02 11.83
CA LEU A 88 9.78 -7.23 12.32
C LEU A 88 9.22 -7.11 13.75
N SER A 89 9.81 -6.23 14.57
CA SER A 89 9.33 -5.95 15.94
C SER A 89 8.13 -5.02 15.99
N GLN A 90 7.85 -4.29 14.90
CA GLN A 90 6.74 -3.35 14.86
C GLN A 90 5.40 -4.06 14.95
N MET A 91 4.54 -3.52 15.79
CA MET A 91 3.19 -4.04 16.01
C MET A 91 2.27 -3.53 14.91
N VAL A 92 1.49 -4.40 14.30
CA VAL A 92 0.51 -4.06 13.25
C VAL A 92 -0.87 -4.55 13.64
N TYR A 93 -1.86 -3.73 13.35
CA TYR A 93 -3.29 -4.01 13.38
C TYR A 93 -3.89 -3.73 12.01
N ILE A 94 -4.82 -4.57 11.55
CA ILE A 94 -5.60 -4.37 10.30
C ILE A 94 -7.06 -4.68 10.59
N ASP A 95 -7.97 -3.77 10.28
CA ASP A 95 -9.41 -3.94 10.44
C ASP A 95 -9.99 -4.83 9.33
N SER A 96 -9.74 -6.12 9.44
CA SER A 96 -10.12 -7.09 8.43
C SER A 96 -10.29 -8.50 8.98
N ASP A 97 -11.31 -9.19 8.46
CA ASP A 97 -11.59 -10.61 8.73
C ASP A 97 -11.12 -11.54 7.63
N ALA A 98 -10.66 -11.02 6.48
CA ALA A 98 -10.34 -11.85 5.33
C ALA A 98 -9.29 -11.21 4.40
N ILE A 99 -8.59 -12.06 3.67
CA ILE A 99 -7.68 -11.68 2.59
C ILE A 99 -8.19 -12.17 1.23
N THR A 100 -7.73 -11.56 0.14
CA THR A 100 -7.77 -12.16 -1.18
C THR A 100 -6.60 -13.12 -1.32
N ALA A 101 -6.89 -14.43 -1.45
CA ALA A 101 -5.84 -15.43 -1.61
C ALA A 101 -5.17 -15.30 -2.98
N VAL A 102 -3.87 -15.56 -3.03
CA VAL A 102 -3.06 -15.44 -4.26
C VAL A 102 -2.56 -16.80 -4.74
N ASP A 103 -2.25 -16.88 -6.03
CA ASP A 103 -1.61 -18.04 -6.66
C ASP A 103 -0.06 -17.94 -6.60
N LYS A 104 0.62 -18.89 -7.26
CA LYS A 104 2.10 -18.98 -7.29
C LYS A 104 2.82 -17.80 -7.97
N VAL A 105 2.10 -16.93 -8.68
CA VAL A 105 2.62 -15.71 -9.30
C VAL A 105 2.06 -14.44 -8.64
N LEU A 106 1.48 -14.60 -7.45
CA LEU A 106 0.93 -13.54 -6.59
C LEU A 106 -0.27 -12.80 -7.21
N ILE A 107 -1.01 -13.48 -8.08
CA ILE A 107 -2.27 -12.94 -8.63
C ILE A 107 -3.42 -13.45 -7.78
N PRO A 108 -4.37 -12.56 -7.38
CA PRO A 108 -5.58 -12.98 -6.67
C PRO A 108 -6.37 -14.03 -7.44
N THR A 109 -6.76 -15.11 -6.76
CA THR A 109 -7.48 -16.25 -7.35
C THR A 109 -9.00 -16.05 -7.39
N GLY A 110 -9.52 -15.00 -6.73
CA GLY A 110 -10.94 -14.82 -6.44
C GLY A 110 -11.39 -15.47 -5.12
N GLU A 111 -10.53 -16.29 -4.49
CA GLU A 111 -10.82 -16.85 -3.17
C GLU A 111 -10.72 -15.76 -2.09
N ILE A 112 -11.78 -15.61 -1.29
CA ILE A 112 -11.78 -14.80 -0.07
C ILE A 112 -11.55 -15.74 1.10
N ARG A 113 -10.41 -15.59 1.78
CA ARG A 113 -9.99 -16.49 2.85
C ARG A 113 -10.03 -15.77 4.20
N LYS A 114 -10.74 -16.36 5.17
CA LYS A 114 -10.80 -15.85 6.53
C LYS A 114 -9.41 -15.90 7.19
N VAL A 115 -9.10 -14.84 7.99
CA VAL A 115 -7.81 -14.72 8.67
C VAL A 115 -7.82 -15.26 10.09
N MET A 116 -8.97 -15.33 10.73
CA MET A 116 -9.11 -15.75 12.14
C MET A 116 -8.40 -17.09 12.42
N GLY A 117 -7.51 -17.08 13.42
CA GLY A 117 -6.73 -18.26 13.82
C GLY A 117 -5.63 -18.68 12.84
N THR A 118 -5.30 -17.85 11.86
CA THR A 118 -4.20 -18.07 10.91
C THR A 118 -3.05 -17.07 11.14
N PRO A 119 -1.88 -17.29 10.54
CA PRO A 119 -0.79 -16.30 10.54
C PRO A 119 -1.16 -14.93 9.93
N MET A 120 -2.23 -14.88 9.12
CA MET A 120 -2.73 -13.67 8.47
C MET A 120 -3.63 -12.80 9.37
N ASP A 121 -3.93 -13.25 10.58
CA ASP A 121 -4.80 -12.56 11.53
C ASP A 121 -4.05 -11.38 12.19
N PHE A 122 -4.46 -10.15 11.84
CA PHE A 122 -4.00 -8.89 12.41
C PHE A 122 -5.17 -8.09 13.03
N SER A 123 -6.27 -8.76 13.37
CA SER A 123 -7.44 -8.13 14.03
C SER A 123 -7.11 -7.59 15.43
N ASP A 124 -6.03 -8.06 16.03
CA ASP A 124 -5.38 -7.51 17.21
C ASP A 124 -3.93 -7.14 16.90
N PHE A 125 -3.37 -6.15 17.61
CA PHE A 125 -1.97 -5.79 17.45
C PHE A 125 -1.05 -6.97 17.67
N LYS A 126 -0.22 -7.27 16.68
CA LYS A 126 0.85 -8.27 16.81
C LYS A 126 2.13 -7.85 16.10
N PRO A 127 3.31 -8.31 16.56
CA PRO A 127 4.57 -8.07 15.86
C PRO A 127 4.54 -8.68 14.45
N ILE A 128 5.04 -7.96 13.46
CA ILE A 128 5.17 -8.46 12.08
C ILE A 128 5.90 -9.79 12.04
N GLY A 129 6.98 -9.91 12.81
CA GLY A 129 7.85 -11.08 12.86
C GLY A 129 7.26 -12.31 13.53
N ARG A 130 6.12 -12.20 14.27
CA ARG A 130 5.58 -13.29 15.07
C ARG A 130 5.29 -14.54 14.24
N ASP A 131 4.62 -14.37 13.12
CA ASP A 131 4.12 -15.48 12.32
C ASP A 131 4.61 -15.49 10.86
N ILE A 132 5.49 -14.54 10.50
CA ILE A 132 5.90 -14.32 9.10
C ILE A 132 6.62 -15.52 8.46
N GLU A 133 7.20 -16.41 9.27
CA GLU A 133 7.88 -17.64 8.84
C GLU A 133 7.03 -18.89 9.09
N ALA A 134 5.75 -18.74 9.46
CA ALA A 134 4.88 -19.89 9.73
C ALA A 134 4.69 -20.76 8.49
N ASP A 135 4.46 -22.05 8.72
CA ASP A 135 4.13 -23.01 7.67
C ASP A 135 2.70 -22.80 7.17
N TYR A 136 2.51 -21.73 6.39
CA TYR A 136 1.24 -21.33 5.81
C TYR A 136 1.41 -21.05 4.32
N ASP A 137 0.51 -21.58 3.49
CA ASP A 137 0.65 -21.55 2.02
C ASP A 137 0.82 -20.15 1.47
N GLN A 138 -0.01 -19.18 1.93
CA GLN A 138 0.04 -17.81 1.44
C GLN A 138 1.34 -17.10 1.81
N LEU A 139 1.87 -17.32 3.02
CA LEU A 139 3.18 -16.77 3.41
C LEU A 139 4.33 -17.37 2.58
N LYS A 140 4.25 -18.65 2.24
CA LYS A 140 5.24 -19.29 1.36
C LYS A 140 5.21 -18.71 -0.04
N LEU A 141 4.02 -18.46 -0.60
CA LEU A 141 3.85 -17.85 -1.91
C LEU A 141 4.42 -16.42 -1.95
N GLY A 142 4.09 -15.60 -0.96
CA GLY A 142 4.55 -14.20 -0.87
C GLY A 142 5.99 -14.03 -0.37
N GLY A 143 6.61 -15.10 0.14
CA GLY A 143 7.88 -15.01 0.86
C GLY A 143 7.79 -14.22 2.17
N GLY A 144 6.59 -14.04 2.69
CA GLY A 144 6.16 -13.20 3.80
C GLY A 144 4.78 -12.62 3.53
N TYR A 145 4.41 -11.52 4.17
CA TYR A 145 3.17 -10.85 3.86
C TYR A 145 3.31 -10.05 2.56
N ASP A 146 2.40 -10.26 1.63
CA ASP A 146 2.19 -9.51 0.39
C ASP A 146 0.78 -9.80 -0.13
N HIS A 147 -0.22 -9.38 0.63
CA HIS A 147 -1.61 -9.73 0.37
C HIS A 147 -2.49 -8.51 0.56
N ASN A 148 -3.67 -8.55 -0.04
CA ASN A 148 -4.73 -7.60 0.21
C ASN A 148 -5.65 -8.09 1.33
N TRP A 149 -5.82 -7.28 2.37
CA TRP A 149 -6.82 -7.45 3.42
C TRP A 149 -8.09 -6.73 3.03
N ILE A 150 -9.21 -7.44 3.02
CA ILE A 150 -10.54 -6.89 2.76
C ILE A 150 -11.02 -6.22 4.04
N LEU A 151 -11.20 -4.91 3.99
CA LEU A 151 -11.56 -4.11 5.16
C LEU A 151 -13.02 -4.34 5.60
N ASN A 152 -13.28 -4.25 6.89
CA ASN A 152 -14.60 -4.51 7.48
C ASN A 152 -15.59 -3.34 7.27
N HIS A 153 -15.11 -2.14 6.92
CA HIS A 153 -16.00 -1.00 6.65
C HIS A 153 -16.63 -1.07 5.24
N GLU A 154 -17.73 -0.37 5.06
CA GLU A 154 -18.36 -0.23 3.75
C GLU A 154 -17.49 0.63 2.81
N SER A 155 -17.45 0.25 1.52
CA SER A 155 -16.74 1.02 0.50
C SER A 155 -17.30 2.45 0.40
N GLY A 156 -16.41 3.44 0.35
CA GLY A 156 -16.77 4.86 0.35
C GLY A 156 -16.92 5.47 1.74
N VAL A 157 -16.81 4.68 2.81
CA VAL A 157 -16.79 5.18 4.19
C VAL A 157 -15.34 5.36 4.65
N PHE A 158 -14.93 6.61 4.88
CA PHE A 158 -13.58 6.92 5.35
C PHE A 158 -13.43 6.50 6.82
N SER A 159 -12.62 5.46 7.07
CA SER A 159 -12.43 4.87 8.40
C SER A 159 -11.03 4.32 8.60
N LEU A 160 -10.69 3.98 9.85
CA LEU A 160 -9.42 3.34 10.18
C LEU A 160 -9.34 1.97 9.50
N ALA A 161 -8.32 1.79 8.70
CA ALA A 161 -8.01 0.53 8.00
C ALA A 161 -6.93 -0.28 8.70
N ALA A 162 -5.88 0.39 9.15
CA ALA A 162 -4.72 -0.25 9.77
C ALA A 162 -4.00 0.70 10.71
N ALA A 163 -3.19 0.14 11.61
CA ALA A 163 -2.27 0.91 12.44
C ALA A 163 -0.97 0.15 12.65
N ALA A 164 0.13 0.89 12.79
CA ALA A 164 1.43 0.35 13.15
C ALA A 164 2.04 1.11 14.33
N ILE A 165 2.76 0.41 15.20
CA ILE A 165 3.43 0.97 16.37
C ILE A 165 4.85 0.42 16.44
N ASP A 166 5.80 1.29 16.65
CA ASP A 166 7.15 0.94 17.05
C ASP A 166 7.34 1.33 18.52
N GLU A 167 7.37 0.34 19.39
CA GLU A 167 7.40 0.56 20.84
C GLU A 167 8.71 1.20 21.31
N GLU A 168 9.83 0.94 20.62
CA GLU A 168 11.13 1.47 20.99
C GLU A 168 11.22 2.97 20.71
N SER A 169 10.79 3.42 19.52
CA SER A 169 10.78 4.84 19.17
C SER A 169 9.57 5.59 19.69
N GLY A 170 8.51 4.89 20.11
CA GLY A 170 7.22 5.44 20.52
C GLY A 170 6.39 5.99 19.36
N ARG A 171 6.78 5.76 18.10
CA ARG A 171 6.03 6.24 16.94
C ARG A 171 4.86 5.34 16.62
N LYS A 172 3.73 5.96 16.29
CA LYS A 172 2.52 5.31 15.81
C LYS A 172 2.13 5.90 14.46
N MET A 173 1.69 5.04 13.55
CA MET A 173 1.06 5.41 12.29
C MET A 173 -0.34 4.82 12.25
N GLU A 174 -1.31 5.59 11.80
CA GLU A 174 -2.67 5.15 11.52
C GLU A 174 -2.97 5.39 10.04
N VAL A 175 -3.62 4.44 9.41
CA VAL A 175 -4.00 4.48 8.00
C VAL A 175 -5.51 4.50 7.91
N TYR A 176 -6.04 5.55 7.33
CA TYR A 176 -7.45 5.72 7.05
C TYR A 176 -7.70 5.67 5.55
N THR A 177 -8.80 5.07 5.13
CA THR A 177 -9.19 5.00 3.72
C THR A 177 -10.69 4.84 3.57
N ASP A 178 -11.21 5.22 2.40
CA ASP A 178 -12.56 4.95 1.93
C ASP A 178 -12.60 3.76 0.94
N LEU A 179 -11.43 3.14 0.66
CA LEU A 179 -11.30 2.00 -0.24
C LEU A 179 -11.57 0.67 0.49
N PRO A 180 -12.04 -0.36 -0.22
CA PRO A 180 -12.47 -1.63 0.40
C PRO A 180 -11.34 -2.56 0.83
N GLY A 181 -10.08 -2.22 0.58
CA GLY A 181 -8.96 -3.10 0.89
C GLY A 181 -7.65 -2.37 1.13
N VAL A 182 -6.74 -3.02 1.84
CA VAL A 182 -5.38 -2.56 2.09
C VAL A 182 -4.38 -3.67 1.76
N GLN A 183 -3.38 -3.36 0.94
CA GLN A 183 -2.26 -4.26 0.70
C GLN A 183 -1.22 -4.07 1.80
N PHE A 184 -0.86 -5.14 2.49
CA PHE A 184 0.24 -5.14 3.45
C PHE A 184 1.39 -5.98 2.92
N TYR A 185 2.56 -5.32 2.73
CA TYR A 185 3.78 -5.91 2.17
C TYR A 185 4.98 -5.68 3.09
N THR A 186 5.76 -6.71 3.31
CA THR A 186 6.87 -6.70 4.29
C THR A 186 8.26 -6.62 3.66
N GLY A 187 8.37 -6.06 2.45
CA GLY A 187 9.67 -5.87 1.80
C GLY A 187 10.38 -7.18 1.46
N ASN A 188 9.64 -8.23 1.08
CA ASN A 188 10.14 -9.59 0.91
C ASN A 188 11.18 -9.72 -0.20
N PHE A 189 11.13 -8.84 -1.22
CA PHE A 189 12.00 -8.87 -2.40
C PHE A 189 13.06 -7.77 -2.41
N LEU A 190 13.25 -7.06 -1.29
CA LEU A 190 14.34 -6.10 -1.16
C LEU A 190 15.67 -6.86 -1.02
N ASP A 191 16.61 -6.62 -1.93
CA ASP A 191 17.87 -7.39 -2.06
C ASP A 191 19.13 -6.60 -1.71
N GLY A 192 19.00 -5.31 -1.38
CA GLY A 192 20.12 -4.43 -1.04
C GLY A 192 20.98 -4.01 -2.24
N GLN A 193 20.59 -4.31 -3.47
CA GLN A 193 21.35 -3.99 -4.68
C GLN A 193 21.36 -2.49 -4.97
N VAL A 194 20.20 -1.84 -4.79
CA VAL A 194 20.03 -0.41 -5.08
C VAL A 194 20.17 0.38 -3.78
N PRO A 195 21.13 1.31 -3.67
CA PRO A 195 21.22 2.18 -2.51
C PRO A 195 20.07 3.20 -2.50
N GLY A 196 19.47 3.36 -1.32
CA GLY A 196 18.45 4.37 -1.08
C GLY A 196 19.00 5.67 -0.51
N LYS A 197 18.17 6.39 0.23
CA LYS A 197 18.53 7.66 0.88
C LYS A 197 19.77 7.50 1.76
N GLY A 198 20.73 8.41 1.63
CA GLY A 198 21.97 8.36 2.38
C GLY A 198 22.92 7.21 2.03
N GLY A 199 22.68 6.47 0.92
CA GLY A 199 23.48 5.31 0.52
C GLY A 199 23.11 4.02 1.26
N VAL A 200 22.03 4.03 2.06
CA VAL A 200 21.57 2.87 2.82
C VAL A 200 21.03 1.79 1.88
N LYS A 201 21.49 0.57 2.06
CA LYS A 201 21.00 -0.59 1.31
C LYS A 201 19.88 -1.25 2.07
N TYR A 202 18.68 -1.28 1.44
CA TYR A 202 17.50 -1.89 2.04
C TYR A 202 17.44 -3.36 1.69
N VAL A 203 17.54 -4.21 2.69
CA VAL A 203 17.45 -5.65 2.55
C VAL A 203 16.07 -6.17 2.97
N ARG A 204 15.82 -7.45 2.70
CA ARG A 204 14.56 -8.14 3.00
C ARG A 204 14.05 -7.82 4.40
N ARG A 205 12.75 -7.46 4.49
CA ARG A 205 12.02 -7.16 5.75
C ARG A 205 12.49 -5.93 6.51
N GLN A 206 13.30 -5.11 5.91
CA GLN A 206 13.75 -3.87 6.53
C GLN A 206 12.68 -2.78 6.53
N ARG A 207 11.58 -2.98 5.76
CA ARG A 207 10.44 -2.05 5.64
C ARG A 207 9.16 -2.82 5.47
N SER A 208 8.07 -2.24 5.92
CA SER A 208 6.71 -2.64 5.59
C SER A 208 6.06 -1.56 4.72
N GLU A 209 5.12 -1.97 3.89
CA GLU A 209 4.31 -1.10 3.06
C GLU A 209 2.85 -1.43 3.29
N GLU A 210 2.04 -0.41 3.45
CA GLU A 210 0.59 -0.49 3.43
C GLU A 210 0.08 0.24 2.19
N ARG A 211 -0.41 -0.51 1.22
CA ARG A 211 -1.01 0.03 0.00
C ARG A 211 -2.52 -0.01 0.10
N ARG A 212 -3.15 1.08 -0.30
CA ARG A 212 -4.60 1.10 -0.52
C ARG A 212 -4.90 0.42 -1.85
N VAL A 213 -5.82 -0.52 -1.85
CA VAL A 213 -6.24 -1.23 -3.07
C VAL A 213 -7.71 -0.91 -3.31
N GLY A 214 -8.00 -0.33 -4.47
CA GLY A 214 -9.36 -0.17 -4.95
C GLY A 214 -9.97 -1.53 -5.31
N LYS A 215 -11.29 -1.56 -5.40
CA LYS A 215 -12.03 -2.75 -5.82
C LYS A 215 -11.74 -3.00 -7.30
N GLU A 216 -11.13 -4.14 -7.62
CA GLU A 216 -11.14 -4.64 -8.97
C GLU A 216 -12.58 -5.10 -9.28
N CYS A 217 -13.17 -4.50 -10.31
CA CYS A 217 -14.47 -4.92 -10.86
C CYS A 217 -14.28 -6.09 -11.81
#